data_9060eb9fad86d688e4fbdec303aa94f1
#
_entry.id   9060eb9fad86d688e4fbdec303aa94f1
#
_cell.length_a   1.000
_cell.length_b   1.000
_cell.length_c   1.000
_cell.angle_alpha   90.00
_cell.angle_beta   90.00
_cell.angle_gamma   90.00
#
_symmetry.space_group_name_H-M   'P 1'
#
loop_
_entity.id
_entity.type
_entity.pdbx_description
1 polymer ?
#
loop_
_entity_poly.entity_id
_entity_poly.type
_entity_poly.pdbx_seq_one_letter_code
_entity_poly.pdbx_strand_id
1 'polypeptide(L)'
;MKNNNLNNESTSIFDELRSIHEELRDVASFIHELKNDYEVLEDKIELSTIDILRLLGISKASLARWRDANLVPYRYISSNHIVYPFKGLYLSVKTGRATFKGFRRLEALQRLNAYKDGLLKGYMGESEKHIEEL
;
A
#
# COMPACT_ATOMS: atom_id res chain seq x y z
N MET A 1 -21.91 -54.56 -9.19
CA MET A 1 -22.58 -53.44 -8.51
C MET A 1 -21.64 -52.58 -7.65
N LYS A 2 -20.69 -53.15 -6.97
CA LYS A 2 -19.73 -52.35 -6.15
C LYS A 2 -18.83 -51.41 -6.98
N ASN A 3 -18.49 -51.74 -8.22
CA ASN A 3 -17.64 -50.96 -9.04
C ASN A 3 -18.32 -49.66 -9.59
N ASN A 4 -19.64 -49.67 -9.79
CA ASN A 4 -20.38 -48.50 -10.28
C ASN A 4 -20.49 -47.41 -9.20
N ASN A 5 -20.61 -47.77 -7.92
CA ASN A 5 -20.68 -46.83 -6.82
C ASN A 5 -19.30 -46.18 -6.58
N LEU A 6 -18.21 -46.92 -6.72
CA LEU A 6 -16.84 -46.38 -6.60
C LEU A 6 -16.52 -45.42 -7.70
N ASN A 7 -16.95 -45.66 -8.97
CA ASN A 7 -16.74 -44.76 -10.08
C ASN A 7 -17.53 -43.47 -9.92
N ASN A 8 -18.75 -43.54 -9.39
CA ASN A 8 -19.57 -42.34 -9.11
C ASN A 8 -18.98 -41.50 -7.98
N GLU A 9 -18.46 -42.13 -6.93
CA GLU A 9 -17.78 -41.43 -5.83
C GLU A 9 -16.50 -40.75 -6.31
N SER A 10 -15.69 -41.42 -7.14
CA SER A 10 -14.49 -40.84 -7.71
C SER A 10 -14.79 -39.64 -8.61
N THR A 11 -15.82 -39.73 -9.45
CA THR A 11 -16.26 -38.63 -10.31
C THR A 11 -16.75 -37.44 -9.49
N SER A 12 -17.51 -37.69 -8.42
CA SER A 12 -17.97 -36.65 -7.50
C SER A 12 -16.82 -35.94 -6.79
N ILE A 13 -15.79 -36.68 -6.35
CA ILE A 13 -14.59 -36.12 -5.72
C ILE A 13 -13.83 -35.24 -6.72
N PHE A 14 -13.63 -35.69 -7.95
CA PHE A 14 -12.98 -34.89 -8.99
C PHE A 14 -13.76 -33.62 -9.33
N ASP A 15 -15.09 -33.68 -9.38
CA ASP A 15 -15.94 -32.54 -9.61
C ASP A 15 -15.87 -31.53 -8.46
N GLU A 16 -15.84 -32.00 -7.20
CA GLU A 16 -15.67 -31.16 -6.03
C GLU A 16 -14.29 -30.49 -6.02
N LEU A 17 -13.23 -31.23 -6.34
CA LEU A 17 -11.88 -30.69 -6.42
C LEU A 17 -11.76 -29.63 -7.52
N ARG A 18 -12.40 -29.86 -8.65
CA ARG A 18 -12.43 -28.90 -9.75
C ARG A 18 -13.16 -27.62 -9.33
N SER A 19 -14.29 -27.75 -8.64
CA SER A 19 -15.07 -26.62 -8.14
C SER A 19 -14.27 -25.80 -7.13
N ILE A 20 -13.58 -26.47 -6.18
CA ILE A 20 -12.69 -25.81 -5.22
C ILE A 20 -11.55 -25.10 -5.93
N HIS A 21 -10.96 -25.72 -6.95
CA HIS A 21 -9.88 -25.13 -7.71
C HIS A 21 -10.32 -23.87 -8.46
N GLU A 22 -11.51 -23.87 -9.03
CA GLU A 22 -12.11 -22.71 -9.68
C GLU A 22 -12.37 -21.58 -8.69
N GLU A 23 -12.92 -21.90 -7.51
CA GLU A 23 -13.14 -20.91 -6.44
C GLU A 23 -11.82 -20.31 -5.96
N LEU A 24 -10.77 -21.12 -5.79
CA LEU A 24 -9.44 -20.64 -5.39
C LEU A 24 -8.84 -19.72 -6.46
N ARG A 25 -9.05 -20.04 -7.72
CA ARG A 25 -8.59 -19.20 -8.84
C ARG A 25 -9.30 -17.86 -8.84
N ASP A 26 -10.60 -17.84 -8.61
CA ASP A 26 -11.41 -16.62 -8.55
C ASP A 26 -10.98 -15.74 -7.37
N VAL A 27 -10.75 -16.34 -6.19
CA VAL A 27 -10.26 -15.63 -5.01
C VAL A 27 -8.87 -15.05 -5.27
N ALA A 28 -7.98 -15.83 -5.89
CA ALA A 28 -6.62 -15.36 -6.24
C ALA A 28 -6.66 -14.19 -7.22
N SER A 29 -7.54 -14.23 -8.21
CA SER A 29 -7.76 -13.14 -9.16
C SER A 29 -8.27 -11.88 -8.46
N PHE A 30 -9.22 -12.03 -7.54
CA PHE A 30 -9.77 -10.93 -6.74
C PHE A 30 -8.69 -10.28 -5.87
N ILE A 31 -7.87 -11.09 -5.20
CA ILE A 31 -6.75 -10.59 -4.38
C ILE A 31 -5.75 -9.83 -5.26
N HIS A 32 -5.46 -10.33 -6.45
CA HIS A 32 -4.55 -9.67 -7.39
C HIS A 32 -5.10 -8.31 -7.83
N GLU A 33 -6.38 -8.21 -8.14
CA GLU A 33 -7.05 -6.95 -8.47
C GLU A 33 -7.01 -5.96 -7.31
N LEU A 34 -7.31 -6.41 -6.08
CA LEU A 34 -7.23 -5.57 -4.88
C LEU A 34 -5.80 -5.05 -4.67
N LYS A 35 -4.81 -5.91 -4.86
CA LYS A 35 -3.40 -5.52 -4.73
C LYS A 35 -3.02 -4.46 -5.75
N ASN A 36 -3.45 -4.61 -7.01
CA ASN A 36 -3.19 -3.64 -8.06
C ASN A 36 -3.86 -2.30 -7.76
N ASP A 37 -5.12 -2.31 -7.31
CA ASP A 37 -5.84 -1.10 -6.94
C ASP A 37 -5.16 -0.40 -5.76
N TYR A 38 -4.70 -1.16 -4.78
CA TYR A 38 -3.94 -0.65 -3.64
C TYR A 38 -2.65 0.02 -4.09
N GLU A 39 -1.87 -0.60 -4.97
CA GLU A 39 -0.63 -0.05 -5.52
C GLU A 39 -0.89 1.25 -6.29
N VAL A 40 -1.96 1.32 -7.08
CA VAL A 40 -2.36 2.52 -7.81
C VAL A 40 -2.69 3.66 -6.84
N LEU A 41 -3.44 3.37 -5.76
CA LEU A 41 -3.76 4.36 -4.74
C LEU A 41 -2.51 4.82 -4.00
N GLU A 42 -1.61 3.90 -3.66
CA GLU A 42 -0.34 4.20 -2.99
C GLU A 42 0.53 5.13 -3.84
N ASP A 43 0.58 4.92 -5.15
CA ASP A 43 1.34 5.76 -6.08
C ASP A 43 0.80 7.20 -6.15
N LYS A 44 -0.45 7.42 -5.77
CA LYS A 44 -1.07 8.76 -5.75
C LYS A 44 -0.86 9.52 -4.45
N ILE A 45 -0.36 8.86 -3.40
CA ILE A 45 -0.17 9.50 -2.10
C ILE A 45 1.01 10.47 -2.18
N GLU A 46 0.75 11.73 -1.86
CA GLU A 46 1.75 12.79 -1.77
C GLU A 46 1.69 13.42 -0.38
N LEU A 47 2.84 13.77 0.16
CA LEU A 47 2.97 14.38 1.47
C LEU A 47 3.36 15.85 1.32
N SER A 48 2.75 16.72 2.12
CA SER A 48 3.18 18.11 2.25
C SER A 48 4.42 18.19 3.15
N THR A 49 5.10 19.35 3.10
CA THR A 49 6.21 19.63 4.02
C THR A 49 5.78 19.45 5.48
N ILE A 50 4.63 19.99 5.85
CA ILE A 50 4.11 19.92 7.22
C ILE A 50 3.88 18.47 7.66
N ASP A 51 3.32 17.64 6.77
CA ASP A 51 3.08 16.22 7.07
C ASP A 51 4.38 15.49 7.35
N ILE A 52 5.42 15.73 6.54
CA ILE A 52 6.71 15.09 6.72
C ILE A 52 7.38 15.52 8.03
N LEU A 53 7.36 16.81 8.35
CA LEU A 53 7.94 17.31 9.60
C LEU A 53 7.26 16.69 10.82
N ARG A 54 5.95 16.53 10.75
CA ARG A 54 5.17 15.93 11.83
C ARG A 54 5.40 14.43 11.96
N LEU A 55 5.37 13.70 10.84
CA LEU A 55 5.52 12.25 10.84
C LEU A 55 6.93 11.79 11.20
N LEU A 56 7.94 12.46 10.65
CA LEU A 56 9.33 12.07 10.84
C LEU A 56 10.02 12.76 12.01
N GLY A 57 9.42 13.82 12.55
CA GLY A 57 10.00 14.57 13.65
C GLY A 57 11.31 15.26 13.28
N ILE A 58 11.47 15.64 12.02
CA ILE A 58 12.66 16.35 11.53
C ILE A 58 12.39 17.86 11.41
N SER A 59 13.45 18.64 11.36
CA SER A 59 13.35 20.08 11.16
C SER A 59 13.16 20.41 9.68
N LYS A 60 12.59 21.60 9.42
CA LYS A 60 12.46 22.13 8.06
C LYS A 60 13.81 22.22 7.35
N ALA A 61 14.86 22.59 8.08
CA ALA A 61 16.22 22.66 7.56
C ALA A 61 16.74 21.27 7.14
N SER A 62 16.45 20.23 7.92
CA SER A 62 16.84 18.85 7.56
C SER A 62 16.16 18.38 6.28
N LEU A 63 14.86 18.65 6.14
CA LEU A 63 14.14 18.30 4.94
C LEU A 63 14.66 19.07 3.71
N ALA A 64 14.97 20.36 3.87
CA ALA A 64 15.57 21.16 2.81
C ALA A 64 16.93 20.59 2.37
N ARG A 65 17.75 20.14 3.32
CA ARG A 65 19.03 19.49 3.00
C ARG A 65 18.85 18.20 2.23
N TRP A 66 17.86 17.38 2.59
CA TRP A 66 17.54 16.15 1.85
C TRP A 66 17.13 16.48 0.40
N ARG A 67 16.31 17.50 0.24
CA ARG A 67 15.86 17.94 -1.08
C ARG A 67 17.03 18.47 -1.92
N ASP A 68 17.86 19.33 -1.37
CA ASP A 68 18.99 19.95 -2.07
C ASP A 68 20.05 18.91 -2.46
N ALA A 69 20.20 17.86 -1.65
CA ALA A 69 21.10 16.74 -1.95
C ALA A 69 20.48 15.66 -2.83
N ASN A 70 19.25 15.84 -3.31
CA ASN A 70 18.50 14.88 -4.10
C ASN A 70 18.33 13.51 -3.41
N LEU A 71 18.19 13.52 -2.11
CA LEU A 71 17.99 12.29 -1.31
C LEU A 71 16.53 11.85 -1.28
N VAL A 72 15.59 12.76 -1.54
CA VAL A 72 14.17 12.50 -1.59
C VAL A 72 13.57 13.12 -2.85
N PRO A 73 12.63 12.44 -3.52
CA PRO A 73 11.94 13.03 -4.65
C PRO A 73 10.95 14.09 -4.17
N TYR A 74 10.75 15.10 -4.97
CA TYR A 74 9.79 16.17 -4.70
C TYR A 74 9.33 16.80 -6.00
N ARG A 75 8.18 17.50 -5.93
CA ARG A 75 7.75 18.35 -7.04
C ARG A 75 7.07 19.61 -6.51
N TYR A 76 7.15 20.68 -7.30
CA TYR A 76 6.46 21.92 -6.99
C TYR A 76 5.04 21.89 -7.54
N ILE A 77 4.04 22.20 -6.71
CA ILE A 77 2.67 22.46 -7.16
C ILE A 77 2.54 23.93 -7.56
N SER A 78 3.19 24.81 -6.80
CA SER A 78 3.27 26.24 -7.05
C SER A 78 4.62 26.76 -6.57
N SER A 79 4.90 28.05 -6.75
CA SER A 79 6.20 28.64 -6.39
C SER A 79 6.63 28.39 -4.94
N ASN A 80 5.67 28.25 -4.03
CA ASN A 80 5.95 28.06 -2.60
C ASN A 80 5.41 26.75 -2.03
N HIS A 81 4.88 25.86 -2.87
CA HIS A 81 4.25 24.64 -2.41
C HIS A 81 4.94 23.42 -3.00
N ILE A 82 5.54 22.61 -2.13
CA ILE A 82 6.26 21.41 -2.49
C ILE A 82 5.53 20.21 -1.94
N VAL A 83 5.37 19.18 -2.74
CA VAL A 83 4.85 17.89 -2.32
C VAL A 83 5.88 16.80 -2.57
N TYR A 84 5.81 15.76 -1.77
CA TYR A 84 6.75 14.64 -1.77
C TYR A 84 5.98 13.35 -2.04
N PRO A 85 6.27 12.62 -3.14
CA PRO A 85 5.65 11.33 -3.37
C PRO A 85 5.95 10.37 -2.21
N PHE A 86 4.91 9.77 -1.64
CA PHE A 86 5.05 8.87 -0.49
C PHE A 86 6.03 7.73 -0.76
N LYS A 87 5.86 7.05 -1.89
CA LYS A 87 6.66 5.88 -2.26
C LYS A 87 8.15 6.21 -2.33
N GLY A 88 8.49 7.32 -2.97
CA GLY A 88 9.88 7.75 -3.07
C GLY A 88 10.48 8.16 -1.72
N LEU A 89 9.73 8.87 -0.89
CA LEU A 89 10.15 9.22 0.47
C LEU A 89 10.37 7.95 1.31
N TYR A 90 9.42 7.03 1.28
CA TYR A 90 9.51 5.77 2.01
C TYR A 90 10.77 4.98 1.61
N LEU A 91 11.02 4.84 0.32
CA LEU A 91 12.22 4.17 -0.19
C LEU A 91 13.50 4.88 0.24
N SER A 92 13.52 6.20 0.22
CA SER A 92 14.69 7.00 0.65
C SER A 92 15.01 6.77 2.13
N VAL A 93 14.00 6.68 2.97
CA VAL A 93 14.16 6.36 4.40
C VAL A 93 14.60 4.90 4.59
N LYS A 94 13.92 3.97 3.90
CA LYS A 94 14.19 2.53 4.01
C LYS A 94 15.60 2.16 3.56
N THR A 95 16.08 2.73 2.48
CA THR A 95 17.40 2.46 1.92
C THR A 95 18.53 3.23 2.60
N GLY A 96 18.21 4.15 3.51
CA GLY A 96 19.18 4.96 4.21
C GLY A 96 19.75 6.11 3.42
N ARG A 97 19.15 6.48 2.30
CA ARG A 97 19.51 7.70 1.55
C ARG A 97 19.20 8.94 2.39
N ALA A 98 18.00 8.98 2.98
CA ALA A 98 17.63 9.96 3.96
C ALA A 98 18.04 9.43 5.34
N THR A 99 19.00 10.07 5.99
CA THR A 99 19.61 9.56 7.21
C THR A 99 19.01 10.18 8.46
N PHE A 100 18.74 9.31 9.44
CA PHE A 100 18.36 9.71 10.80
C PHE A 100 19.47 9.36 11.78
N LYS A 101 19.53 10.10 12.88
CA LYS A 101 20.44 9.77 13.97
C LYS A 101 19.83 8.66 14.84
N GLY A 102 20.54 7.52 14.98
CA GLY A 102 20.12 6.41 15.84
C GLY A 102 19.00 5.55 15.29
N PHE A 103 18.12 5.06 16.17
CA PHE A 103 17.04 4.10 15.83
C PHE A 103 15.80 4.73 15.20
N ARG A 104 15.83 6.00 14.89
CA ARG A 104 14.67 6.74 14.35
C ARG A 104 14.18 6.22 12.99
N ARG A 105 15.03 5.53 12.23
CA ARG A 105 14.64 4.98 10.91
C ARG A 105 13.46 4.02 11.04
N LEU A 106 13.51 3.06 11.94
CA LEU A 106 12.44 2.08 12.13
C LEU A 106 11.16 2.77 12.58
N GLU A 107 11.25 3.68 13.53
CA GLU A 107 10.10 4.47 14.00
C GLU A 107 9.51 5.31 12.86
N ALA A 108 10.35 5.95 12.05
CA ALA A 108 9.91 6.73 10.90
C ALA A 108 9.16 5.88 9.89
N LEU A 109 9.66 4.68 9.58
CA LEU A 109 8.99 3.74 8.67
C LEU A 109 7.64 3.28 9.23
N GLN A 110 7.56 3.01 10.53
CA GLN A 110 6.31 2.64 11.19
C GLN A 110 5.27 3.76 11.11
N ARG A 111 5.67 5.00 11.34
CA ARG A 111 4.80 6.17 11.25
C ARG A 111 4.33 6.43 9.82
N LEU A 112 5.20 6.29 8.84
CA LEU A 112 4.85 6.42 7.43
C LEU A 112 3.85 5.34 7.01
N ASN A 113 4.07 4.10 7.41
CA ASN A 113 3.14 2.99 7.12
C ASN A 113 1.78 3.21 7.78
N ALA A 114 1.75 3.64 9.03
CA ALA A 114 0.51 3.92 9.74
C ALA A 114 -0.29 5.05 9.07
N TYR A 115 0.39 6.10 8.63
CA TYR A 115 -0.23 7.20 7.90
C TYR A 115 -0.83 6.72 6.57
N LYS A 116 -0.07 5.97 5.79
CA LYS A 116 -0.53 5.38 4.53
C LYS A 116 -1.74 4.50 4.74
N ASP A 117 -1.67 3.58 5.69
CA ASP A 117 -2.77 2.65 5.98
C ASP A 117 -4.04 3.39 6.42
N GLY A 118 -3.89 4.45 7.21
CA GLY A 118 -5.00 5.31 7.61
C GLY A 118 -5.67 6.00 6.43
N LEU A 119 -4.88 6.54 5.49
CA LEU A 119 -5.40 7.14 4.28
C LEU A 119 -6.13 6.14 3.39
N LEU A 120 -5.55 4.96 3.18
CA LEU A 120 -6.13 3.93 2.32
C LEU A 120 -7.41 3.35 2.92
N LYS A 121 -7.48 3.18 4.23
CA LYS A 121 -8.72 2.79 4.93
C LYS A 121 -9.81 3.85 4.77
N GLY A 122 -9.45 5.12 4.82
CA GLY A 122 -10.37 6.22 4.59
C GLY A 122 -11.00 6.15 3.20
N TYR A 123 -10.20 5.95 2.17
CA TYR A 123 -10.69 5.80 0.79
C TYR A 123 -11.58 4.57 0.62
N MET A 124 -11.20 3.43 1.19
CA MET A 124 -12.01 2.20 1.13
C MET A 124 -13.32 2.36 1.90
N GLY A 125 -13.30 2.99 3.07
CA GLY A 125 -14.49 3.27 3.87
C GLY A 125 -15.48 4.19 3.16
N GLU A 126 -15.00 5.21 2.47
CA GLU A 126 -15.83 6.12 1.65
C GLU A 126 -16.47 5.38 0.48
N SER A 127 -15.74 4.48 -0.17
CA SER A 127 -16.26 3.64 -1.25
C SER A 127 -17.37 2.71 -0.77
N GLU A 128 -17.21 2.08 0.38
CA GLU A 128 -18.23 1.22 0.99
C GLU A 128 -19.48 2.00 1.37
N LYS A 129 -19.33 3.18 1.98
CA LYS A 129 -20.46 4.05 2.31
C LYS A 129 -21.23 4.49 1.08
N HIS A 130 -20.53 4.78 0.00
CA HIS A 130 -21.17 5.18 -1.25
C HIS A 130 -22.00 4.05 -1.88
N ILE A 131 -21.54 2.82 -1.74
CA ILE A 131 -22.27 1.62 -2.20
C ILE A 131 -23.52 1.37 -1.34
N GLU A 132 -23.45 1.58 -0.02
CA GLU A 132 -24.59 1.43 0.89
C GLU A 132 -25.68 2.48 0.67
N GLU A 133 -25.33 3.68 0.22
CA GLU A 133 -26.26 4.75 -0.09
C GLU A 133 -26.98 4.55 -1.45
N LEU A 134 -26.49 3.67 -2.28
CA LEU A 134 -27.10 3.31 -3.55
C LEU A 134 -28.17 2.23 -3.41
#